data_88ae04e121192d6f310cd0d38c59b108
#
_entry.id   88ae04e121192d6f310cd0d38c59b108
#
_cell.length_a   1.000
_cell.length_b   1.000
_cell.length_c   1.000
_cell.angle_alpha   90.00
_cell.angle_beta   90.00
_cell.angle_gamma   90.00
#
_symmetry.space_group_name_H-M   'P 1'
#
loop_
_entity.id
_entity.type
_entity.pdbx_description
1 polymer ?
#
loop_
_entity_poly.entity_id
_entity_poly.type
_entity_poly.pdbx_seq_one_letter_code
_entity_poly.pdbx_strand_id
1 'polypeptide(L)'
;MRTSVWLVRHGQTRHNLERRYQSRGDSPLTDYGQAQTRALAERLRRTPFGVAISSPSERARLAAEAITAGRQGVATVVAPAWAETDHGRWEGLTYSEVLARYPDEARARWAAGADGRAEGGESLAEVAARVGAAWRALLREHRGGRVLVATHATPIQLVLCACLGLAPTAHWHWRVDLGSVTCVDVYGGGAIVRMVNEVPRAVMKAER
;
A
#
# COMPACT_ATOMS: atom_id res chain seq x y z
N MET A 1 -8.28 3.59 -24.79
CA MET A 1 -9.15 3.48 -23.59
C MET A 1 -8.25 3.64 -22.36
N ARG A 2 -8.68 4.39 -21.32
CA ARG A 2 -7.89 4.72 -20.13
C ARG A 2 -8.43 3.98 -18.92
N THR A 3 -7.59 3.22 -18.22
CA THR A 3 -7.88 2.68 -16.89
C THR A 3 -7.21 3.58 -15.84
N SER A 4 -7.98 4.12 -14.90
CA SER A 4 -7.45 4.97 -13.82
C SER A 4 -7.39 4.16 -12.52
N VAL A 5 -6.21 3.98 -11.97
CA VAL A 5 -6.00 3.26 -10.71
C VAL A 5 -5.58 4.24 -9.62
N TRP A 6 -6.32 4.23 -8.53
CA TRP A 6 -6.11 5.05 -7.36
C TRP A 6 -5.63 4.15 -6.22
N LEU A 7 -4.38 4.28 -5.88
CA LEU A 7 -3.71 3.51 -4.84
C LEU A 7 -3.68 4.34 -3.55
N VAL A 8 -4.18 3.80 -2.46
CA VAL A 8 -4.16 4.46 -1.16
C VAL A 8 -3.37 3.63 -0.16
N ARG A 9 -2.50 4.29 0.60
CA ARG A 9 -1.88 3.71 1.78
C ARG A 9 -2.78 3.95 2.99
N HIS A 10 -2.99 2.94 3.80
CA HIS A 10 -3.76 3.03 5.04
C HIS A 10 -3.27 4.14 5.98
N GLY A 11 -4.11 4.53 6.93
CA GLY A 11 -3.76 5.48 7.99
C GLY A 11 -2.77 4.91 9.02
N GLN A 12 -2.23 5.76 9.89
CA GLN A 12 -1.26 5.40 10.92
C GLN A 12 -1.82 4.34 11.88
N THR A 13 -1.04 3.29 12.11
CA THR A 13 -1.28 2.29 13.16
C THR A 13 -0.35 2.51 14.35
N ARG A 14 -0.60 1.81 15.46
CA ARG A 14 0.31 1.79 16.61
C ARG A 14 1.70 1.31 16.23
N HIS A 15 1.84 0.23 15.44
CA HIS A 15 3.13 -0.24 14.97
C HIS A 15 3.87 0.81 14.11
N ASN A 16 3.15 1.58 13.28
CA ASN A 16 3.78 2.68 12.54
C ASN A 16 4.30 3.78 13.48
N LEU A 17 3.52 4.15 14.51
CA LEU A 17 3.92 5.13 15.52
C LEU A 17 5.18 4.67 16.27
N GLU A 18 5.24 3.39 16.61
CA GLU A 18 6.36 2.75 17.31
C GLU A 18 7.51 2.34 16.38
N ARG A 19 7.40 2.60 15.07
CA ARG A 19 8.40 2.24 14.04
C ARG A 19 8.72 0.75 14.01
N ARG A 20 7.70 -0.10 14.20
CA ARG A 20 7.80 -1.55 14.12
C ARG A 20 7.51 -2.05 12.72
N TYR A 21 8.22 -3.09 12.29
CA TYR A 21 7.89 -3.81 11.07
C TYR A 21 6.46 -4.35 11.18
N GLN A 22 5.64 -4.10 10.16
CA GLN A 22 4.25 -4.53 10.13
C GLN A 22 3.92 -5.08 8.75
N SER A 23 3.59 -6.36 8.69
CA SER A 23 3.20 -7.06 7.47
C SER A 23 1.79 -7.65 7.59
N ARG A 24 1.68 -8.89 8.01
CA ARG A 24 0.41 -9.62 8.13
C ARG A 24 -0.30 -9.36 9.45
N GLY A 25 0.44 -9.06 10.50
CA GLY A 25 -0.12 -8.74 11.80
C GLY A 25 -0.92 -7.44 11.75
N ASP A 26 -2.05 -7.43 12.46
CA ASP A 26 -2.84 -6.22 12.61
C ASP A 26 -2.44 -5.46 13.88
N SER A 27 -2.41 -4.16 13.75
CA SER A 27 -2.21 -3.20 14.82
C SER A 27 -3.24 -2.09 14.63
N PRO A 28 -3.96 -1.68 15.68
CA PRO A 28 -5.07 -0.74 15.55
C PRO A 28 -4.61 0.61 14.99
N LEU A 29 -5.49 1.26 14.25
CA LEU A 29 -5.28 2.65 13.84
C LEU A 29 -5.20 3.54 15.07
N THR A 30 -4.25 4.48 15.05
CA THR A 30 -4.23 5.58 16.03
C THR A 30 -5.37 6.57 15.74
N ASP A 31 -5.69 7.47 16.67
CA ASP A 31 -6.67 8.54 16.42
C ASP A 31 -6.29 9.37 15.20
N TYR A 32 -4.99 9.64 15.03
CA TYR A 32 -4.49 10.30 13.84
C TYR A 32 -4.69 9.44 12.58
N GLY A 33 -4.45 8.14 12.65
CA GLY A 33 -4.71 7.20 11.54
C GLY A 33 -6.18 7.13 11.14
N GLN A 34 -7.09 7.20 12.11
CA GLN A 34 -8.52 7.30 11.85
C GLN A 34 -8.88 8.64 11.18
N ALA A 35 -8.26 9.75 11.61
CA ALA A 35 -8.43 11.05 10.97
C ALA A 35 -7.89 11.04 9.53
N GLN A 36 -6.75 10.40 9.27
CA GLN A 36 -6.22 10.19 7.91
C GLN A 36 -7.19 9.38 7.04
N THR A 37 -7.78 8.32 7.60
CA THR A 37 -8.77 7.49 6.89
C THR A 37 -10.01 8.30 6.50
N ARG A 38 -10.52 9.15 7.40
CA ARG A 38 -11.63 10.08 7.09
C ARG A 38 -11.24 11.10 6.02
N ALA A 39 -10.02 11.64 6.09
CA ALA A 39 -9.51 12.58 5.09
C ALA A 39 -9.37 11.96 3.69
N LEU A 40 -8.94 10.69 3.61
CA LEU A 40 -8.94 9.91 2.36
C LEU A 40 -10.36 9.77 1.79
N ALA A 41 -11.34 9.41 2.62
CA ALA A 41 -12.73 9.26 2.21
C ALA A 41 -13.30 10.58 1.66
N GLU A 42 -13.07 11.70 2.33
CA GLU A 42 -13.52 13.01 1.86
C GLU A 42 -12.80 13.43 0.58
N ARG A 43 -11.47 13.25 0.51
CA ARG A 43 -10.68 13.57 -0.71
C ARG A 43 -11.17 12.84 -1.94
N LEU A 44 -11.56 11.58 -1.76
CA LEU A 44 -11.99 10.72 -2.86
C LEU A 44 -13.51 10.69 -3.06
N ARG A 45 -14.28 11.43 -2.27
CA ARG A 45 -15.75 11.42 -2.24
C ARG A 45 -16.40 11.57 -3.62
N ARG A 46 -15.84 12.40 -4.49
CA ARG A 46 -16.36 12.66 -5.84
C ARG A 46 -15.73 11.78 -6.94
N THR A 47 -14.82 10.88 -6.60
CA THR A 47 -14.19 9.99 -7.59
C THR A 47 -15.09 8.77 -7.81
N PRO A 48 -15.68 8.58 -9.02
CA PRO A 48 -16.58 7.46 -9.26
C PRO A 48 -15.77 6.19 -9.53
N PHE A 49 -15.60 5.36 -8.50
CA PHE A 49 -14.99 4.04 -8.62
C PHE A 49 -16.01 3.00 -9.10
N GLY A 50 -15.59 2.08 -9.99
CA GLY A 50 -16.37 0.91 -10.37
C GLY A 50 -16.15 -0.28 -9.45
N VAL A 51 -14.99 -0.34 -8.82
CA VAL A 51 -14.59 -1.39 -7.89
C VAL A 51 -13.57 -0.87 -6.89
N ALA A 52 -13.55 -1.45 -5.71
CA ALA A 52 -12.51 -1.29 -4.72
C ALA A 52 -11.83 -2.65 -4.45
N ILE A 53 -10.50 -2.66 -4.43
CA ILE A 53 -9.68 -3.80 -4.08
C ILE A 53 -8.96 -3.45 -2.79
N SER A 54 -8.89 -4.38 -1.84
CA SER A 54 -8.21 -4.17 -0.57
C SER A 54 -7.21 -5.28 -0.29
N SER A 55 -6.06 -4.90 0.28
CA SER A 55 -5.24 -5.84 1.04
C SER A 55 -6.07 -6.54 2.13
N PRO A 56 -5.74 -7.78 2.53
CA PRO A 56 -6.43 -8.48 3.60
C PRO A 56 -6.27 -7.84 4.99
N SER A 57 -5.26 -7.00 5.19
CA SER A 57 -5.00 -6.34 6.48
C SER A 57 -6.14 -5.41 6.88
N GLU A 58 -6.56 -5.44 8.15
CA GLU A 58 -7.67 -4.64 8.66
C GLU A 58 -7.49 -3.15 8.37
N ARG A 59 -6.30 -2.61 8.61
CA ARG A 59 -5.97 -1.20 8.35
C ARG A 59 -6.23 -0.75 6.90
N ALA A 60 -5.99 -1.63 5.93
CA ALA A 60 -6.26 -1.35 4.52
C ALA A 60 -7.76 -1.52 4.19
N ARG A 61 -8.42 -2.53 4.76
CA ARG A 61 -9.87 -2.73 4.62
C ARG A 61 -10.64 -1.52 5.16
N LEU A 62 -10.29 -1.03 6.35
CA LEU A 62 -10.89 0.17 6.94
C LEU A 62 -10.76 1.40 6.03
N ALA A 63 -9.62 1.56 5.33
CA ALA A 63 -9.46 2.64 4.35
C ALA A 63 -10.38 2.44 3.14
N ALA A 64 -10.46 1.22 2.59
CA ALA A 64 -11.36 0.92 1.48
C ALA A 64 -12.83 1.15 1.86
N GLU A 65 -13.26 0.61 3.01
CA GLU A 65 -14.62 0.74 3.54
C GLU A 65 -15.01 2.20 3.74
N ALA A 66 -14.16 3.01 4.35
CA ALA A 66 -14.41 4.43 4.55
C ALA A 66 -14.57 5.19 3.22
N ILE A 67 -13.74 4.86 2.22
CA ILE A 67 -13.82 5.51 0.89
C ILE A 67 -15.05 5.07 0.12
N THR A 68 -15.49 3.83 0.27
CA THR A 68 -16.64 3.26 -0.45
C THR A 68 -17.97 3.41 0.30
N ALA A 69 -17.96 3.88 1.53
CA ALA A 69 -19.16 4.07 2.33
C ALA A 69 -20.22 4.90 1.61
N GLY A 70 -21.46 4.37 1.57
CA GLY A 70 -22.61 5.03 0.91
C GLY A 70 -22.58 5.02 -0.62
N ARG A 71 -21.63 4.33 -1.26
CA ARG A 71 -21.55 4.22 -2.72
C ARG A 71 -22.28 2.97 -3.20
N GLN A 72 -23.38 3.17 -3.90
CA GLN A 72 -24.11 2.05 -4.49
C GLN A 72 -23.31 1.42 -5.64
N GLY A 73 -23.33 0.09 -5.72
CA GLY A 73 -22.70 -0.66 -6.83
C GLY A 73 -21.19 -0.77 -6.81
N VAL A 74 -20.50 -0.26 -5.77
CA VAL A 74 -19.04 -0.42 -5.62
C VAL A 74 -18.76 -1.62 -4.73
N ALA A 75 -18.43 -2.76 -5.35
CA ALA A 75 -17.97 -3.94 -4.61
C ALA A 75 -16.56 -3.73 -4.06
N THR A 76 -16.32 -4.18 -2.83
CA THR A 76 -14.97 -4.28 -2.26
C THR A 76 -14.51 -5.72 -2.29
N VAL A 77 -13.40 -5.98 -2.98
CA VAL A 77 -12.80 -7.30 -3.13
C VAL A 77 -11.51 -7.35 -2.32
N VAL A 78 -11.38 -8.35 -1.46
CA VAL A 78 -10.13 -8.59 -0.72
C VAL A 78 -9.20 -9.45 -1.58
N ALA A 79 -7.99 -8.95 -1.82
CA ALA A 79 -7.00 -9.61 -2.68
C ALA A 79 -5.64 -9.72 -1.97
N PRO A 80 -5.22 -10.95 -1.57
CA PRO A 80 -3.97 -11.18 -0.83
C PRO A 80 -2.71 -10.66 -1.55
N ALA A 81 -2.74 -10.60 -2.87
CA ALA A 81 -1.63 -10.10 -3.66
C ALA A 81 -1.30 -8.60 -3.42
N TRP A 82 -2.19 -7.85 -2.77
CA TRP A 82 -1.95 -6.45 -2.37
C TRP A 82 -1.49 -6.29 -0.91
N ALA A 83 -1.15 -7.40 -0.23
CA ALA A 83 -0.58 -7.35 1.13
C ALA A 83 0.78 -6.64 1.15
N GLU A 84 1.16 -6.11 2.32
CA GLU A 84 2.51 -5.59 2.56
C GLU A 84 3.54 -6.73 2.46
N THR A 85 4.81 -6.38 2.35
CA THR A 85 5.92 -7.34 2.44
C THR A 85 5.81 -8.15 3.73
N ASP A 86 5.89 -9.46 3.62
CA ASP A 86 6.02 -10.31 4.80
C ASP A 86 7.42 -10.15 5.39
N HIS A 87 7.49 -9.62 6.59
CA HIS A 87 8.76 -9.40 7.28
C HIS A 87 9.20 -10.61 8.12
N GLY A 88 8.46 -11.74 8.07
CA GLY A 88 8.79 -12.95 8.79
C GLY A 88 9.01 -12.69 10.28
N ARG A 89 10.09 -13.22 10.85
CA ARG A 89 10.40 -13.07 12.27
C ARG A 89 10.75 -11.64 12.74
N TRP A 90 10.83 -10.68 11.81
CA TRP A 90 11.01 -9.26 12.16
C TRP A 90 9.68 -8.57 12.46
N GLU A 91 8.54 -9.21 12.17
CA GLU A 91 7.20 -8.69 12.48
C GLU A 91 7.13 -8.21 13.94
N GLY A 92 6.63 -6.99 14.16
CA GLY A 92 6.50 -6.39 15.49
C GLY A 92 7.80 -5.87 16.13
N LEU A 93 8.96 -6.09 15.51
CA LEU A 93 10.24 -5.55 16.00
C LEU A 93 10.51 -4.17 15.40
N THR A 94 11.21 -3.33 16.14
CA THR A 94 11.83 -2.12 15.61
C THR A 94 13.13 -2.46 14.86
N TYR A 95 13.63 -1.52 14.06
CA TYR A 95 14.93 -1.69 13.39
C TYR A 95 16.08 -1.97 14.36
N SER A 96 16.13 -1.27 15.50
CA SER A 96 17.15 -1.48 16.53
C SER A 96 17.03 -2.85 17.20
N GLU A 97 15.81 -3.32 17.44
CA GLU A 97 15.59 -4.68 18.00
C GLU A 97 16.01 -5.76 17.00
N VAL A 98 15.78 -5.55 15.69
CA VAL A 98 16.26 -6.46 14.63
C VAL A 98 17.78 -6.52 14.61
N LEU A 99 18.46 -5.36 14.64
CA LEU A 99 19.92 -5.32 14.68
C LEU A 99 20.51 -5.99 15.92
N ALA A 100 19.87 -5.85 17.07
CA ALA A 100 20.31 -6.46 18.31
C ALA A 100 20.12 -7.98 18.31
N ARG A 101 19.00 -8.47 17.75
CA ARG A 101 18.64 -9.92 17.78
C ARG A 101 19.19 -10.71 16.60
N TYR A 102 19.24 -10.08 15.41
CA TYR A 102 19.53 -10.73 14.13
C TYR A 102 20.52 -9.93 13.28
N PRO A 103 21.71 -9.54 13.82
CA PRO A 103 22.63 -8.63 13.13
C PRO A 103 23.16 -9.18 11.81
N ASP A 104 23.43 -10.49 11.73
CA ASP A 104 23.96 -11.11 10.51
C ASP A 104 22.89 -11.22 9.43
N GLU A 105 21.67 -11.59 9.80
CA GLU A 105 20.55 -11.65 8.88
C GLU A 105 20.19 -10.26 8.33
N ALA A 106 20.22 -9.25 9.19
CA ALA A 106 19.98 -7.88 8.75
C ALA A 106 21.02 -7.43 7.71
N ARG A 107 22.31 -7.69 7.97
CA ARG A 107 23.38 -7.40 7.01
C ARG A 107 23.21 -8.17 5.70
N ALA A 108 22.93 -9.49 5.78
CA ALA A 108 22.73 -10.34 4.62
C ALA A 108 21.53 -9.89 3.79
N ARG A 109 20.41 -9.54 4.42
CA ARG A 109 19.22 -9.06 3.73
C ARG A 109 19.50 -7.79 2.91
N TRP A 110 20.22 -6.82 3.47
CA TRP A 110 20.52 -5.59 2.73
C TRP A 110 21.56 -5.79 1.64
N ALA A 111 22.54 -6.65 1.86
CA ALA A 111 23.55 -6.98 0.86
C ALA A 111 22.97 -7.73 -0.35
N ALA A 112 21.95 -8.54 -0.16
CA ALA A 112 21.32 -9.34 -1.20
C ALA A 112 20.34 -8.56 -2.10
N GLY A 113 20.14 -7.27 -1.87
CA GLY A 113 19.30 -6.41 -2.72
C GLY A 113 17.85 -6.92 -2.82
N ALA A 114 17.38 -7.26 -4.03
CA ALA A 114 16.02 -7.70 -4.24
C ALA A 114 15.70 -9.09 -3.66
N ASP A 115 16.71 -9.94 -3.49
CA ASP A 115 16.53 -11.32 -3.02
C ASP A 115 16.62 -11.46 -1.50
N GLY A 116 17.04 -10.39 -0.81
CA GLY A 116 17.19 -10.37 0.64
C GLY A 116 15.86 -10.46 1.37
N ARG A 117 15.78 -11.38 2.36
CA ARG A 117 14.60 -11.57 3.20
C ARG A 117 14.97 -11.83 4.65
N ALA A 118 14.05 -11.57 5.56
CA ALA A 118 14.10 -12.12 6.91
C ALA A 118 13.63 -13.58 6.89
N GLU A 119 14.05 -14.37 7.87
CA GLU A 119 13.58 -15.76 7.99
C GLU A 119 12.05 -15.81 8.10
N GLY A 120 11.43 -16.68 7.30
CA GLY A 120 9.98 -16.82 7.20
C GLY A 120 9.26 -15.66 6.47
N GLY A 121 10.01 -14.69 5.93
CA GLY A 121 9.46 -13.55 5.21
C GLY A 121 9.63 -13.62 3.69
N GLU A 122 9.17 -12.58 3.00
CA GLU A 122 9.30 -12.38 1.56
C GLU A 122 10.55 -11.56 1.20
N SER A 123 11.16 -11.88 0.07
CA SER A 123 12.09 -10.99 -0.60
C SER A 123 11.34 -9.90 -1.39
N LEU A 124 12.04 -8.81 -1.72
CA LEU A 124 11.48 -7.77 -2.57
C LEU A 124 11.11 -8.32 -3.96
N ALA A 125 11.89 -9.27 -4.49
CA ALA A 125 11.62 -9.91 -5.78
C ALA A 125 10.29 -10.70 -5.75
N GLU A 126 10.01 -11.44 -4.68
CA GLU A 126 8.74 -12.15 -4.50
C GLU A 126 7.55 -11.20 -4.39
N VAL A 127 7.69 -10.12 -3.61
CA VAL A 127 6.66 -9.08 -3.52
C VAL A 127 6.42 -8.43 -4.88
N ALA A 128 7.49 -8.10 -5.63
CA ALA A 128 7.38 -7.52 -6.97
C ALA A 128 6.68 -8.46 -7.95
N ALA A 129 6.96 -9.76 -7.88
CA ALA A 129 6.32 -10.77 -8.73
C ALA A 129 4.80 -10.84 -8.48
N ARG A 130 4.36 -10.96 -7.19
CA ARG A 130 2.94 -11.04 -6.86
C ARG A 130 2.17 -9.74 -7.12
N VAL A 131 2.75 -8.60 -6.76
CA VAL A 131 2.15 -7.28 -7.03
C VAL A 131 2.07 -7.01 -8.52
N GLY A 132 3.13 -7.34 -9.28
CA GLY A 132 3.15 -7.21 -10.74
C GLY A 132 2.11 -8.09 -11.42
N ALA A 133 1.90 -9.32 -10.94
CA ALA A 133 0.84 -10.20 -11.44
C ALA A 133 -0.55 -9.63 -11.15
N ALA A 134 -0.78 -9.16 -9.93
CA ALA A 134 -2.03 -8.51 -9.52
C ALA A 134 -2.31 -7.22 -10.31
N TRP A 135 -1.29 -6.40 -10.55
CA TRP A 135 -1.39 -5.19 -11.36
C TRP A 135 -1.83 -5.51 -12.81
N ARG A 136 -1.20 -6.50 -13.44
CA ARG A 136 -1.58 -6.93 -14.80
C ARG A 136 -2.99 -7.51 -14.86
N ALA A 137 -3.40 -8.28 -13.85
CA ALA A 137 -4.76 -8.83 -13.75
C ALA A 137 -5.79 -7.72 -13.62
N LEU A 138 -5.58 -6.77 -12.69
CA LEU A 138 -6.43 -5.60 -12.48
C LEU A 138 -6.65 -4.81 -13.79
N LEU A 139 -5.58 -4.56 -14.54
CA LEU A 139 -5.67 -3.80 -15.78
C LEU A 139 -6.45 -4.53 -16.89
N ARG A 140 -6.40 -5.86 -16.93
CA ARG A 140 -7.21 -6.66 -17.86
C ARG A 140 -8.68 -6.67 -17.48
N GLU A 141 -8.97 -6.95 -16.21
CA GLU A 141 -10.32 -7.16 -15.69
C GLU A 141 -11.13 -5.85 -15.62
N HIS A 142 -10.46 -4.72 -15.37
CA HIS A 142 -11.11 -3.42 -15.20
C HIS A 142 -10.72 -2.41 -16.27
N ARG A 143 -10.51 -2.90 -17.49
CA ARG A 143 -10.12 -2.06 -18.62
C ARG A 143 -11.10 -0.93 -18.88
N GLY A 144 -10.59 0.30 -18.90
CA GLY A 144 -11.40 1.52 -19.13
C GLY A 144 -12.09 2.04 -17.87
N GLY A 145 -12.00 1.33 -16.75
CA GLY A 145 -12.63 1.67 -15.48
C GLY A 145 -11.80 2.57 -14.57
N ARG A 146 -12.39 2.88 -13.43
CA ARG A 146 -11.69 3.47 -12.29
C ARG A 146 -11.68 2.50 -11.13
N VAL A 147 -10.49 2.19 -10.64
CA VAL A 147 -10.25 1.19 -9.60
C VAL A 147 -9.62 1.88 -8.39
N LEU A 148 -10.15 1.60 -7.22
CA LEU A 148 -9.52 1.89 -5.93
C LEU A 148 -8.72 0.67 -5.49
N VAL A 149 -7.48 0.88 -5.03
CA VAL A 149 -6.68 -0.16 -4.36
C VAL A 149 -6.22 0.36 -3.02
N ALA A 150 -6.75 -0.18 -1.94
CA ALA A 150 -6.31 0.13 -0.58
C ALA A 150 -5.23 -0.88 -0.15
N THR A 151 -4.03 -0.39 0.10
CA THR A 151 -2.84 -1.22 0.30
C THR A 151 -1.79 -0.52 1.17
N HIS A 152 -0.53 -0.79 0.93
CA HIS A 152 0.63 -0.44 1.75
C HIS A 152 1.72 0.26 0.93
N ALA A 153 2.82 0.64 1.59
CA ALA A 153 3.90 1.36 0.93
C ALA A 153 4.57 0.55 -0.17
N THR A 154 5.05 -0.67 0.16
CA THR A 154 5.83 -1.46 -0.81
C THR A 154 5.05 -1.83 -2.07
N PRO A 155 3.79 -2.30 -2.01
CA PRO A 155 3.01 -2.54 -3.21
C PRO A 155 2.83 -1.29 -4.09
N ILE A 156 2.57 -0.10 -3.50
CA ILE A 156 2.43 1.15 -4.27
C ILE A 156 3.74 1.51 -4.96
N GLN A 157 4.85 1.45 -4.23
CA GLN A 157 6.19 1.73 -4.76
C GLN A 157 6.55 0.81 -5.93
N LEU A 158 6.23 -0.49 -5.81
CA LEU A 158 6.49 -1.47 -6.87
C LEU A 158 5.60 -1.26 -8.10
N VAL A 159 4.35 -0.84 -7.93
CA VAL A 159 3.50 -0.41 -9.06
C VAL A 159 4.12 0.78 -9.78
N LEU A 160 4.64 1.77 -9.06
CA LEU A 160 5.31 2.93 -9.65
C LEU A 160 6.58 2.52 -10.42
N CYS A 161 7.38 1.62 -9.85
CA CYS A 161 8.53 1.05 -10.56
C CYS A 161 8.10 0.35 -11.86
N ALA A 162 7.08 -0.50 -11.80
CA ALA A 162 6.58 -1.24 -12.96
C ALA A 162 6.03 -0.30 -14.05
N CYS A 163 5.32 0.77 -13.67
CA CYS A 163 4.78 1.77 -14.61
C CYS A 163 5.87 2.53 -15.37
N LEU A 164 7.03 2.69 -14.79
CA LEU A 164 8.15 3.47 -15.36
C LEU A 164 9.29 2.58 -15.88
N GLY A 165 9.12 1.25 -15.89
CA GLY A 165 10.16 0.31 -16.34
C GLY A 165 11.39 0.27 -15.44
N LEU A 166 11.25 0.63 -14.15
CA LEU A 166 12.33 0.62 -13.18
C LEU A 166 12.46 -0.75 -12.52
N ALA A 167 13.69 -1.11 -12.14
CA ALA A 167 13.92 -2.31 -11.33
C ALA A 167 13.19 -2.21 -9.96
N PRO A 168 12.72 -3.33 -9.39
CA PRO A 168 12.09 -3.32 -8.06
C PRO A 168 12.94 -2.69 -6.96
N THR A 169 14.27 -2.80 -7.06
CA THR A 169 15.22 -2.17 -6.13
C THR A 169 15.16 -0.65 -6.10
N ALA A 170 14.53 -0.01 -7.10
CA ALA A 170 14.30 1.43 -7.10
C ALA A 170 13.09 1.86 -6.23
N HIS A 171 12.36 0.92 -5.60
CA HIS A 171 11.15 1.20 -4.83
C HIS A 171 11.37 2.25 -3.73
N TRP A 172 12.50 2.24 -3.04
CA TRP A 172 12.81 3.14 -1.94
C TRP A 172 12.99 4.61 -2.35
N HIS A 173 13.12 4.91 -3.66
CA HIS A 173 13.14 6.29 -4.17
C HIS A 173 11.75 6.94 -4.12
N TRP A 174 10.68 6.15 -3.94
CA TRP A 174 9.33 6.65 -3.84
C TRP A 174 8.91 6.85 -2.39
N ARG A 175 8.59 8.08 -2.04
CA ARG A 175 7.95 8.36 -0.76
C ARG A 175 6.45 8.06 -0.89
N VAL A 176 5.93 7.24 0.03
CA VAL A 176 4.51 6.92 0.15
C VAL A 176 4.14 7.02 1.62
N ASP A 177 3.54 8.13 2.02
CA ASP A 177 3.19 8.42 3.41
C ASP A 177 1.89 7.72 3.83
N LEU A 178 1.69 7.55 5.14
CA LEU A 178 0.45 7.02 5.71
C LEU A 178 -0.72 7.95 5.38
N GLY A 179 -1.84 7.38 4.93
CA GLY A 179 -3.00 8.14 4.49
C GLY A 179 -2.79 8.89 3.18
N SER A 180 -1.86 8.45 2.33
CA SER A 180 -1.60 9.07 1.02
C SER A 180 -2.37 8.43 -0.11
N VAL A 181 -2.51 9.21 -1.19
CA VAL A 181 -3.10 8.80 -2.47
C VAL A 181 -2.06 8.89 -3.57
N THR A 182 -2.00 7.87 -4.41
CA THR A 182 -1.23 7.84 -5.66
C THR A 182 -2.20 7.49 -6.79
N CYS A 183 -2.09 8.16 -7.94
CA CYS A 183 -2.97 7.92 -9.08
C CYS A 183 -2.16 7.67 -10.36
N VAL A 184 -2.50 6.58 -11.04
CA VAL A 184 -1.89 6.18 -12.31
C VAL A 184 -2.99 5.98 -13.34
N ASP A 185 -2.84 6.61 -14.51
CA ASP A 185 -3.67 6.35 -15.69
C ASP A 185 -2.91 5.43 -16.65
N VAL A 186 -3.52 4.32 -17.02
CA VAL A 186 -2.91 3.33 -17.93
C VAL A 186 -3.64 3.30 -19.25
N TYR A 187 -2.87 3.30 -20.32
CA TYR A 187 -3.30 3.27 -21.71
C TYR A 187 -2.71 2.05 -22.43
N GLY A 188 -3.13 1.79 -23.65
CA GLY A 188 -2.55 0.68 -24.45
C GLY A 188 -1.06 0.81 -24.77
N GLY A 189 -0.52 2.03 -24.70
CA GLY A 189 0.90 2.31 -24.99
C GLY A 189 1.75 2.66 -23.76
N GLY A 190 1.20 2.59 -22.56
CA GLY A 190 1.99 2.91 -21.34
C GLY A 190 1.16 3.48 -20.19
N ALA A 191 1.83 3.98 -19.20
CA ALA A 191 1.24 4.56 -17.99
C ALA A 191 1.65 6.02 -17.81
N ILE A 192 0.75 6.83 -17.28
CA ILE A 192 1.00 8.21 -16.84
C ILE A 192 0.80 8.23 -15.32
N VAL A 193 1.86 8.49 -14.59
CA VAL A 193 1.78 8.75 -13.15
C VAL A 193 1.26 10.18 -12.96
N ARG A 194 -0.01 10.31 -12.58
CA ARG A 194 -0.67 11.60 -12.44
C ARG A 194 -0.36 12.30 -11.13
N MET A 195 -0.17 11.51 -10.10
CA MET A 195 -0.01 12.00 -8.74
C MET A 195 0.67 10.92 -7.90
N VAL A 196 1.62 11.34 -7.09
CA VAL A 196 2.30 10.45 -6.12
C VAL A 196 2.24 11.11 -4.76
N ASN A 197 1.88 10.30 -3.75
CA ASN A 197 1.98 10.69 -2.34
C ASN A 197 1.21 11.97 -1.97
N GLU A 198 0.03 12.20 -2.54
CA GLU A 198 -0.85 13.26 -2.04
C GLU A 198 -1.39 12.86 -0.68
N VAL A 199 -1.08 13.64 0.36
CA VAL A 199 -1.58 13.43 1.72
C VAL A 199 -2.69 14.43 2.01
N PRO A 200 -3.97 14.00 2.02
CA PRO A 200 -5.08 14.88 2.39
C PRO A 200 -4.94 15.33 3.84
N ARG A 201 -5.29 16.60 4.12
CA ARG A 201 -5.18 17.15 5.45
C ARG A 201 -6.10 16.42 6.44
N ALA A 202 -5.51 15.70 7.38
CA ALA A 202 -6.23 15.07 8.47
C ALA A 202 -6.52 16.12 9.55
N VAL A 203 -7.79 16.25 9.91
CA VAL A 203 -8.23 17.13 11.00
C VAL A 203 -8.54 16.26 12.20
N MET A 204 -7.75 16.42 13.27
CA MET A 204 -8.06 15.82 14.57
C MET A 204 -9.30 16.52 15.14
N LYS A 205 -10.27 15.73 15.64
CA LYS A 205 -11.34 16.31 16.46
C LYS A 205 -10.69 16.86 17.72
N ALA A 206 -10.95 18.12 18.03
CA ALA A 206 -10.61 18.64 19.34
C ALA A 206 -11.31 17.78 20.40
N GLU A 207 -10.57 17.26 21.36
CA GLU A 207 -11.16 16.65 22.55
C GLU A 207 -11.98 17.74 23.25
N ARG A 208 -13.30 17.48 23.43
CA ARG A 208 -14.20 18.36 24.19
C ARG A 208 -14.19 17.94 25.64
#